data_7506199656e03a159756ee76fb9ebab5
#
_entry.id   7506199656e03a159756ee76fb9ebab5
#
_cell.length_a   1.000
_cell.length_b   1.000
_cell.length_c   1.000
_cell.angle_alpha   90.00
_cell.angle_beta   90.00
_cell.angle_gamma   90.00
#
_symmetry.space_group_name_H-M   'P 1'
#
loop_
_entity.id
_entity.type
_entity.pdbx_description
1 polymer ?
#
loop_
_entity_poly.entity_id
_entity_poly.type
_entity_poly.pdbx_seq_one_letter_code
_entity_poly.pdbx_strand_id
1 'polypeptide(L)'
;MALVSCEEWLDKYPLAQMSPETFFSNENELQAFSNKFYTVFPSDGLYNEYWDNIIHNDLPQEMRGGRTIPASGGGWTWTDLRDINTLLEYSVNCKDLDVRNHYDALARFFRAYFYFEKIKRFGDVPWYAKPIGSADAELNRPRDSREYVMQRMIEDIDFAIRYLPTKHDLYRITKWTALALKSRFCLFEGTFRKYHDIDLPENDWKYYLSLSAKASEEFITNSGYGLYTSGGTQTGYRDLFVSEDAQQIEVVLARDYNKGLSVFHNSTFYSLNTSYGRPGLTRKIVASYLMADGTRFTDKAGWETMEFRDECQNRDPRLAQSIRTPGYTRINSTKVEVPSLSTCMTGYQPIKFVAPADFGSDGYNLSYTDLPIIRTAEIYLNYAEAKAELGTLTQDDIDLTIKKLRDRAGMPNLDMAQANANPDPYLSAPETGYPNVTGSNKGVLLEIRRERTIELLQEGHRYYDLIRWKEGKTFTQPLLGLYIPSKGEYDLDGDGTPDIYLKTKGETPSTKAPLIMEIDQDIFLSEGDHGYISPHKKNPGEWNEARDYYYPIPTDDRSLTGGALTQNPGWNDGLDF
;
A
#
# COMPACT_ATOMS: atom_id res chain seq x y z
N MET A 1 56.60 5.64 -49.40
CA MET A 1 56.10 4.53 -48.60
C MET A 1 55.05 5.11 -47.65
N ALA A 2 53.80 4.96 -47.97
CA ALA A 2 52.70 5.44 -47.14
C ALA A 2 52.34 4.32 -46.14
N LEU A 3 52.46 4.60 -44.86
CA LEU A 3 51.98 3.73 -43.80
C LEU A 3 50.43 3.87 -43.72
N VAL A 4 49.72 2.86 -44.20
CA VAL A 4 48.29 2.69 -43.96
C VAL A 4 48.14 2.12 -42.56
N SER A 5 47.65 2.94 -41.62
CA SER A 5 47.25 2.51 -40.28
C SER A 5 45.97 1.73 -40.37
N CYS A 6 45.96 0.48 -39.95
CA CYS A 6 44.75 -0.30 -39.74
C CYS A 6 44.13 0.10 -38.41
N GLU A 7 43.17 1.02 -38.45
CA GLU A 7 42.37 1.40 -37.27
C GLU A 7 41.25 0.41 -36.91
N GLU A 8 40.95 -0.57 -37.76
CA GLU A 8 39.84 -1.53 -37.54
C GLU A 8 40.16 -2.71 -36.60
N TRP A 9 41.33 -2.82 -36.02
CA TRP A 9 41.70 -3.98 -35.18
C TRP A 9 41.59 -3.80 -33.70
N LEU A 10 41.30 -2.58 -33.21
CA LEU A 10 41.24 -2.25 -31.78
C LEU A 10 39.84 -2.24 -31.19
N ASP A 11 38.78 -2.30 -32.02
CA ASP A 11 37.39 -2.27 -31.60
C ASP A 11 36.70 -3.64 -31.60
N LYS A 12 37.46 -4.74 -31.44
CA LYS A 12 36.83 -6.03 -31.15
C LYS A 12 36.48 -6.11 -29.68
N TYR A 13 35.25 -5.76 -29.35
CA TYR A 13 34.65 -6.13 -28.06
C TYR A 13 34.81 -7.64 -27.83
N PRO A 14 35.11 -8.08 -26.59
CA PRO A 14 35.19 -9.50 -26.28
C PRO A 14 33.86 -10.16 -26.69
N LEU A 15 33.90 -11.22 -27.48
CA LEU A 15 32.75 -12.01 -27.95
C LEU A 15 31.86 -12.58 -26.83
N ALA A 16 32.23 -12.36 -25.56
CA ALA A 16 31.48 -12.76 -24.36
C ALA A 16 30.73 -11.59 -23.66
N GLN A 17 30.85 -10.34 -24.13
CA GLN A 17 30.02 -9.24 -23.66
C GLN A 17 29.09 -8.81 -24.78
N MET A 18 27.78 -9.01 -24.58
CA MET A 18 26.75 -8.45 -25.44
C MET A 18 26.87 -6.93 -25.41
N SER A 19 27.23 -6.30 -26.53
CA SER A 19 27.25 -4.85 -26.61
C SER A 19 25.81 -4.37 -26.83
N PRO A 20 25.36 -3.31 -26.13
CA PRO A 20 24.03 -2.75 -26.33
C PRO A 20 23.73 -2.40 -27.79
N GLU A 21 24.74 -2.03 -28.58
CA GLU A 21 24.60 -1.63 -29.98
C GLU A 21 24.14 -2.77 -30.90
N THR A 22 24.40 -4.01 -30.53
CA THR A 22 24.05 -5.21 -31.33
C THR A 22 22.94 -6.05 -30.72
N PHE A 23 22.62 -5.82 -29.45
CA PHE A 23 21.52 -6.44 -28.73
C PHE A 23 20.20 -5.67 -28.99
N PHE A 24 19.08 -6.15 -28.53
CA PHE A 24 17.73 -5.58 -28.72
C PHE A 24 17.21 -5.65 -30.17
N SER A 25 17.68 -6.61 -30.97
CA SER A 25 17.34 -6.73 -32.39
C SER A 25 16.05 -7.49 -32.66
N ASN A 26 15.54 -8.24 -31.70
CA ASN A 26 14.38 -9.11 -31.82
C ASN A 26 13.60 -9.24 -30.50
N GLU A 27 12.40 -9.83 -30.56
CA GLU A 27 11.49 -9.98 -29.42
C GLU A 27 12.12 -10.71 -28.23
N ASN A 28 12.84 -11.82 -28.47
CA ASN A 28 13.43 -12.62 -27.40
C ASN A 28 14.46 -11.81 -26.57
N GLU A 29 15.26 -10.99 -27.24
CA GLU A 29 16.26 -10.15 -26.58
C GLU A 29 15.60 -9.03 -25.78
N LEU A 30 14.57 -8.37 -26.33
CA LEU A 30 13.79 -7.35 -25.64
C LEU A 30 13.08 -7.92 -24.42
N GLN A 31 12.45 -9.11 -24.56
CA GLN A 31 11.79 -9.80 -23.46
C GLN A 31 12.79 -10.20 -22.37
N ALA A 32 13.90 -10.83 -22.73
CA ALA A 32 14.91 -11.28 -21.78
C ALA A 32 15.43 -10.11 -20.95
N PHE A 33 15.71 -8.96 -21.58
CA PHE A 33 16.18 -7.77 -20.88
C PHE A 33 15.11 -7.14 -20.01
N SER A 34 13.88 -7.02 -20.50
CA SER A 34 12.78 -6.36 -19.77
C SER A 34 12.24 -7.16 -18.57
N ASN A 35 12.50 -8.48 -18.50
CA ASN A 35 12.06 -9.30 -17.37
C ASN A 35 12.56 -8.77 -16.01
N LYS A 36 13.75 -8.17 -15.96
CA LYS A 36 14.28 -7.57 -14.72
C LYS A 36 13.49 -6.35 -14.23
N PHE A 37 12.72 -5.68 -15.08
CA PHE A 37 11.92 -4.52 -14.67
C PHE A 37 10.87 -4.89 -13.62
N TYR A 38 10.36 -6.11 -13.63
CA TYR A 38 9.37 -6.60 -12.67
C TYR A 38 9.90 -6.70 -11.23
N THR A 39 11.22 -6.64 -11.02
CA THR A 39 11.81 -6.65 -9.67
C THR A 39 11.55 -5.38 -8.87
N VAL A 40 11.09 -4.29 -9.52
CA VAL A 40 10.73 -3.04 -8.84
C VAL A 40 9.45 -3.16 -8.01
N PHE A 41 8.60 -4.15 -8.30
CA PHE A 41 7.39 -4.37 -7.51
C PHE A 41 7.72 -4.94 -6.12
N PRO A 42 7.03 -4.47 -5.07
CA PRO A 42 7.26 -4.95 -3.72
C PRO A 42 6.96 -6.46 -3.60
N SER A 43 7.62 -7.11 -2.65
CA SER A 43 7.33 -8.48 -2.23
C SER A 43 6.66 -8.49 -0.85
N ASP A 44 7.44 -8.44 0.21
CA ASP A 44 6.95 -8.43 1.59
C ASP A 44 6.10 -7.19 1.91
N GLY A 45 6.34 -6.06 1.27
CA GLY A 45 5.57 -4.83 1.44
C GLY A 45 4.09 -4.93 1.05
N LEU A 46 3.68 -6.01 0.36
CA LEU A 46 2.29 -6.23 -0.03
C LEU A 46 1.40 -6.73 1.13
N TYR A 47 1.96 -7.30 2.19
CA TYR A 47 1.20 -7.76 3.36
C TYR A 47 1.79 -7.27 4.68
N ASN A 48 3.04 -6.82 4.68
CA ASN A 48 3.76 -6.31 5.84
C ASN A 48 3.51 -4.81 6.02
N GLU A 49 2.26 -4.45 6.30
CA GLU A 49 1.86 -3.08 6.58
C GLU A 49 2.01 -2.79 8.08
N TYR A 50 2.53 -1.59 8.46
CA TYR A 50 2.79 -1.20 9.84
C TYR A 50 2.66 0.32 10.05
N TRP A 51 1.44 0.83 9.85
CA TRP A 51 1.10 2.25 10.00
C TRP A 51 0.06 2.43 11.11
N ASP A 52 -0.77 3.47 11.05
CA ASP A 52 -1.79 3.73 12.08
C ASP A 52 -2.91 2.67 12.18
N ASN A 53 -3.08 1.84 11.15
CA ASN A 53 -4.08 0.76 11.12
C ASN A 53 -3.58 -0.57 11.68
N ILE A 54 -2.29 -0.86 11.48
CA ILE A 54 -1.62 -2.08 11.92
C ILE A 54 -0.28 -1.67 12.51
N ILE A 55 0.03 -2.18 13.68
CA ILE A 55 1.29 -1.88 14.37
C ILE A 55 2.09 -3.13 14.66
N HIS A 56 3.39 -2.93 14.77
CA HIS A 56 4.38 -3.94 15.15
C HIS A 56 5.02 -3.59 16.49
N ASN A 57 5.85 -4.51 17.02
CA ASN A 57 6.70 -4.25 18.18
C ASN A 57 7.68 -3.09 17.97
N ASP A 58 8.11 -2.85 16.71
CA ASP A 58 8.89 -1.68 16.33
C ASP A 58 8.07 -0.76 15.42
N LEU A 59 7.97 0.51 15.78
CA LEU A 59 7.40 1.52 14.91
C LEU A 59 8.44 1.94 13.84
N PRO A 60 8.02 2.20 12.61
CA PRO A 60 8.88 2.72 11.56
C PRO A 60 9.39 4.13 11.93
N GLN A 61 10.51 4.54 11.36
CA GLN A 61 11.08 5.87 11.63
C GLN A 61 10.12 7.01 11.30
N GLU A 62 9.27 6.82 10.32
CA GLU A 62 8.22 7.76 9.90
C GLU A 62 7.21 8.05 11.02
N MET A 63 6.93 7.09 11.88
CA MET A 63 6.02 7.27 13.02
C MET A 63 6.74 7.58 14.33
N ARG A 64 7.96 7.08 14.49
CA ARG A 64 8.72 7.17 15.76
C ARG A 64 9.36 8.53 15.97
N GLY A 65 9.41 9.36 14.94
CA GLY A 65 10.20 10.59 14.94
C GLY A 65 11.69 10.34 14.79
N GLY A 66 12.49 11.41 14.84
CA GLY A 66 13.94 11.29 14.77
C GLY A 66 14.48 10.82 13.42
N ARG A 67 13.71 10.94 12.34
CA ARG A 67 14.21 10.68 10.99
C ARG A 67 15.45 11.53 10.71
N THR A 68 16.50 10.89 10.22
CA THR A 68 17.77 11.55 9.86
C THR A 68 17.96 11.56 8.36
N ILE A 69 18.81 12.48 7.88
CA ILE A 69 19.23 12.52 6.49
C ILE A 69 20.27 11.43 6.29
N PRO A 70 20.05 10.45 5.39
CA PRO A 70 21.04 9.41 5.12
C PRO A 70 22.23 9.99 4.33
N ALA A 71 23.41 9.39 4.49
CA ALA A 71 24.56 9.73 3.64
C ALA A 71 24.27 9.34 2.19
N SER A 72 23.75 8.12 1.95
CA SER A 72 23.40 7.60 0.63
C SER A 72 22.16 6.71 0.72
N GLY A 73 21.59 6.32 -0.41
CA GLY A 73 20.43 5.44 -0.48
C GLY A 73 19.12 6.13 -0.10
N GLY A 74 18.43 5.70 0.95
CA GLY A 74 17.15 6.29 1.38
C GLY A 74 16.03 6.29 0.32
N GLY A 75 16.15 5.44 -0.70
CA GLY A 75 15.25 5.41 -1.87
C GLY A 75 15.72 6.30 -3.04
N TRP A 76 16.84 7.04 -2.90
CA TRP A 76 17.44 7.86 -3.95
C TRP A 76 18.38 7.01 -4.81
N THR A 77 17.84 5.98 -5.48
CA THR A 77 18.57 5.05 -6.35
C THR A 77 18.04 5.16 -7.78
N TRP A 78 18.91 5.04 -8.79
CA TRP A 78 18.59 5.31 -10.19
C TRP A 78 18.93 4.14 -11.13
N THR A 79 19.37 3.01 -10.58
CA THR A 79 19.82 1.85 -11.35
C THR A 79 18.71 1.29 -12.25
N ASP A 80 17.50 1.11 -11.72
CA ASP A 80 16.37 0.56 -12.49
C ASP A 80 15.99 1.49 -13.65
N LEU A 81 16.04 2.82 -13.43
CA LEU A 81 15.79 3.80 -14.49
C LEU A 81 16.82 3.71 -15.61
N ARG A 82 18.10 3.51 -15.26
CA ARG A 82 19.15 3.33 -16.26
C ARG A 82 18.87 2.15 -17.16
N ASP A 83 18.46 1.03 -16.58
CA ASP A 83 18.10 -0.18 -17.35
C ASP A 83 16.88 0.06 -18.24
N ILE A 84 15.85 0.72 -17.74
CA ILE A 84 14.65 1.08 -18.50
C ILE A 84 15.02 1.99 -19.69
N ASN A 85 15.81 3.03 -19.44
CA ASN A 85 16.26 3.95 -20.48
C ASN A 85 17.21 3.28 -21.48
N THR A 86 18.01 2.31 -21.06
CA THR A 86 18.85 1.51 -21.98
C THR A 86 17.99 0.74 -22.98
N LEU A 87 16.90 0.09 -22.56
CA LEU A 87 15.99 -0.56 -23.49
C LEU A 87 15.38 0.46 -24.47
N LEU A 88 14.91 1.62 -23.97
CA LEU A 88 14.30 2.66 -24.81
C LEU A 88 15.28 3.25 -25.83
N GLU A 89 16.57 3.37 -25.49
CA GLU A 89 17.58 3.90 -26.40
C GLU A 89 17.94 2.90 -27.51
N TYR A 90 18.08 1.63 -27.17
CA TYR A 90 18.55 0.61 -28.11
C TYR A 90 17.44 -0.23 -28.77
N SER A 91 16.17 -0.09 -28.37
CA SER A 91 15.02 -0.77 -29.01
C SER A 91 14.90 -0.47 -30.52
N VAL A 92 15.50 0.63 -30.98
CA VAL A 92 15.60 1.01 -32.40
C VAL A 92 16.32 -0.04 -33.27
N ASN A 93 17.09 -0.94 -32.65
CA ASN A 93 17.73 -2.07 -33.32
C ASN A 93 16.70 -3.10 -33.80
N CYS A 94 15.57 -3.26 -33.11
CA CYS A 94 14.45 -4.09 -33.53
C CYS A 94 13.72 -3.41 -34.71
N LYS A 95 13.72 -4.07 -35.85
CA LYS A 95 13.09 -3.53 -37.08
C LYS A 95 11.61 -3.85 -37.18
N ASP A 96 11.12 -4.80 -36.40
CA ASP A 96 9.69 -5.06 -36.23
C ASP A 96 9.09 -3.97 -35.35
N LEU A 97 8.27 -3.12 -35.94
CA LEU A 97 7.69 -1.95 -35.26
C LEU A 97 6.64 -2.35 -34.22
N ASP A 98 5.91 -3.41 -34.43
CA ASP A 98 4.88 -3.86 -33.47
C ASP A 98 5.55 -4.42 -32.22
N VAL A 99 6.57 -5.25 -32.39
CA VAL A 99 7.42 -5.75 -31.30
C VAL A 99 8.09 -4.59 -30.56
N ARG A 100 8.72 -3.67 -31.28
CA ARG A 100 9.38 -2.51 -30.67
C ARG A 100 8.40 -1.65 -29.89
N ASN A 101 7.25 -1.30 -30.46
CA ASN A 101 6.24 -0.50 -29.79
C ASN A 101 5.72 -1.17 -28.51
N HIS A 102 5.57 -2.51 -28.52
CA HIS A 102 5.18 -3.27 -27.33
C HIS A 102 6.23 -3.13 -26.21
N TYR A 103 7.52 -3.35 -26.50
CA TYR A 103 8.56 -3.27 -25.47
C TYR A 103 8.91 -1.84 -25.07
N ASP A 104 8.79 -0.86 -25.96
CA ASP A 104 8.87 0.55 -25.62
C ASP A 104 7.71 0.96 -24.68
N ALA A 105 6.51 0.43 -24.94
CA ALA A 105 5.35 0.66 -24.06
C ALA A 105 5.54 0.04 -22.67
N LEU A 106 6.09 -1.17 -22.61
CA LEU A 106 6.45 -1.83 -21.37
C LEU A 106 7.50 -1.02 -20.58
N ALA A 107 8.57 -0.58 -21.24
CA ALA A 107 9.62 0.23 -20.61
C ALA A 107 9.08 1.59 -20.12
N ARG A 108 8.23 2.25 -20.90
CA ARG A 108 7.58 3.52 -20.50
C ARG A 108 6.62 3.33 -19.33
N PHE A 109 5.89 2.22 -19.26
CA PHE A 109 5.11 1.87 -18.07
C PHE A 109 6.01 1.83 -16.82
N PHE A 110 7.14 1.12 -16.89
CA PHE A 110 8.06 1.01 -15.75
C PHE A 110 8.76 2.34 -15.44
N ARG A 111 9.01 3.19 -16.44
CA ARG A 111 9.54 4.54 -16.19
C ARG A 111 8.52 5.42 -15.45
N ALA A 112 7.26 5.39 -15.86
CA ALA A 112 6.20 6.09 -15.15
C ALA A 112 6.03 5.57 -13.71
N TYR A 113 6.08 4.24 -13.50
CA TYR A 113 6.05 3.64 -12.18
C TYR A 113 7.25 4.08 -11.31
N PHE A 114 8.46 4.03 -11.87
CA PHE A 114 9.68 4.47 -11.19
C PHE A 114 9.58 5.93 -10.73
N TYR A 115 9.17 6.83 -11.61
CA TYR A 115 9.04 8.25 -11.27
C TYR A 115 7.89 8.51 -10.30
N PHE A 116 6.82 7.74 -10.35
CA PHE A 116 5.77 7.81 -9.33
C PHE A 116 6.33 7.50 -7.93
N GLU A 117 7.14 6.45 -7.80
CA GLU A 117 7.79 6.13 -6.52
C GLU A 117 8.73 7.27 -6.05
N LYS A 118 9.42 7.96 -6.96
CA LYS A 118 10.27 9.11 -6.63
C LYS A 118 9.45 10.34 -6.21
N ILE A 119 8.41 10.71 -6.96
CA ILE A 119 7.58 11.86 -6.66
C ILE A 119 6.87 11.72 -5.32
N LYS A 120 6.28 10.55 -5.03
CA LYS A 120 5.65 10.29 -3.74
C LYS A 120 6.60 10.58 -2.57
N ARG A 121 7.88 10.28 -2.75
CA ARG A 121 8.88 10.31 -1.70
C ARG A 121 9.59 11.67 -1.62
N PHE A 122 10.00 12.22 -2.74
CA PHE A 122 10.91 13.37 -2.79
C PHE A 122 10.30 14.66 -3.36
N GLY A 123 9.14 14.59 -3.98
CA GLY A 123 8.59 15.72 -4.73
C GLY A 123 9.35 15.96 -6.03
N ASP A 124 10.03 17.10 -6.15
CA ASP A 124 10.85 17.41 -7.31
C ASP A 124 12.04 16.44 -7.44
N VAL A 125 12.29 15.95 -8.65
CA VAL A 125 13.38 15.01 -8.95
C VAL A 125 13.90 15.24 -10.37
N PRO A 126 15.18 14.96 -10.67
CA PRO A 126 15.69 15.11 -12.04
C PRO A 126 15.04 14.06 -12.96
N TRP A 127 14.60 14.48 -14.13
CA TRP A 127 14.09 13.62 -15.19
C TRP A 127 15.20 13.21 -16.13
N TYR A 128 15.50 11.93 -16.24
CA TYR A 128 16.47 11.37 -17.18
C TYR A 128 15.73 10.56 -18.27
N ALA A 129 15.82 11.04 -19.50
CA ALA A 129 15.21 10.39 -20.67
C ALA A 129 16.12 9.35 -21.33
N LYS A 130 17.41 9.32 -20.97
CA LYS A 130 18.45 8.44 -21.54
C LYS A 130 19.25 7.77 -20.41
N PRO A 131 19.93 6.66 -20.68
CA PRO A 131 20.89 6.10 -19.73
C PRO A 131 22.04 7.08 -19.48
N ILE A 132 22.33 7.36 -18.21
CA ILE A 132 23.36 8.30 -17.79
C ILE A 132 24.61 7.50 -17.37
N GLY A 133 25.76 7.85 -17.92
CA GLY A 133 27.06 7.31 -17.56
C GLY A 133 27.66 8.01 -16.34
N SER A 134 28.63 7.39 -15.67
CA SER A 134 29.29 7.94 -14.46
C SER A 134 30.08 9.25 -14.71
N ALA A 135 30.41 9.55 -15.95
CA ALA A 135 31.12 10.77 -16.35
C ALA A 135 30.21 11.79 -17.06
N ASP A 136 28.90 11.55 -17.10
CA ASP A 136 27.97 12.42 -17.81
C ASP A 136 27.70 13.69 -17.00
N ALA A 137 27.75 14.86 -17.66
CA ALA A 137 27.47 16.15 -17.05
C ALA A 137 26.01 16.26 -16.54
N GLU A 138 25.09 15.51 -17.14
CA GLU A 138 23.69 15.44 -16.70
C GLU A 138 23.52 14.91 -15.27
N LEU A 139 24.51 14.24 -14.69
CA LEU A 139 24.48 13.84 -13.28
C LEU A 139 24.43 15.03 -12.31
N ASN A 140 24.95 16.19 -12.74
CA ASN A 140 25.03 17.39 -11.93
C ASN A 140 23.88 18.38 -12.16
N ARG A 141 22.78 17.91 -12.78
CA ARG A 141 21.62 18.78 -13.03
C ARG A 141 20.76 18.97 -11.77
N PRO A 142 20.05 20.10 -11.66
CA PRO A 142 19.09 20.33 -10.59
C PRO A 142 17.89 19.37 -10.72
N ARG A 143 17.07 19.35 -9.68
CA ARG A 143 15.76 18.67 -9.72
C ARG A 143 14.83 19.41 -10.71
N ASP A 144 14.13 18.66 -11.53
CA ASP A 144 13.01 19.18 -12.32
C ASP A 144 11.78 19.32 -11.44
N SER A 145 10.90 20.25 -11.78
CA SER A 145 9.67 20.47 -11.04
C SER A 145 8.78 19.23 -11.08
N ARG A 146 8.06 19.00 -9.98
CA ARG A 146 7.03 17.96 -9.87
C ARG A 146 6.08 17.97 -11.06
N GLU A 147 5.66 19.16 -11.51
CA GLU A 147 4.79 19.33 -12.68
C GLU A 147 5.42 18.78 -13.96
N TYR A 148 6.67 19.14 -14.25
CA TYR A 148 7.36 18.65 -15.44
C TYR A 148 7.48 17.12 -15.43
N VAL A 149 7.85 16.53 -14.30
CA VAL A 149 7.97 15.08 -14.17
C VAL A 149 6.62 14.38 -14.34
N MET A 150 5.55 14.94 -13.76
CA MET A 150 4.20 14.41 -13.92
C MET A 150 3.73 14.42 -15.37
N GLN A 151 4.02 15.48 -16.12
CA GLN A 151 3.69 15.53 -17.54
C GLN A 151 4.42 14.45 -18.35
N ARG A 152 5.71 14.24 -18.07
CA ARG A 152 6.48 13.15 -18.70
C ARG A 152 5.93 11.77 -18.35
N MET A 153 5.51 11.57 -17.10
CA MET A 153 4.85 10.32 -16.69
C MET A 153 3.54 10.09 -17.43
N ILE A 154 2.74 11.15 -17.65
CA ILE A 154 1.49 11.05 -18.42
C ILE A 154 1.77 10.69 -19.87
N GLU A 155 2.76 11.29 -20.52
CA GLU A 155 3.16 10.92 -21.87
C GLU A 155 3.60 9.45 -21.97
N ASP A 156 4.37 8.98 -21.00
CA ASP A 156 4.85 7.60 -20.95
C ASP A 156 3.69 6.61 -20.74
N ILE A 157 2.80 6.89 -19.79
CA ILE A 157 1.68 5.98 -19.52
C ILE A 157 0.65 5.98 -20.65
N ASP A 158 0.43 7.11 -21.35
CA ASP A 158 -0.47 7.18 -22.48
C ASP A 158 0.07 6.40 -23.70
N PHE A 159 1.38 6.42 -23.89
CA PHE A 159 2.02 5.54 -24.87
C PHE A 159 1.85 4.06 -24.47
N ALA A 160 2.04 3.73 -23.21
CA ALA A 160 1.84 2.38 -22.69
C ALA A 160 0.38 1.89 -22.90
N ILE A 161 -0.62 2.72 -22.58
CA ILE A 161 -2.04 2.41 -22.79
C ILE A 161 -2.35 2.12 -24.27
N ARG A 162 -1.65 2.79 -25.20
CA ARG A 162 -1.87 2.64 -26.65
C ARG A 162 -1.32 1.34 -27.20
N TYR A 163 -0.15 0.89 -26.75
CA TYR A 163 0.59 -0.18 -27.39
C TYR A 163 0.73 -1.47 -26.58
N LEU A 164 0.34 -1.47 -25.30
CA LEU A 164 0.30 -2.68 -24.51
C LEU A 164 -0.91 -3.56 -24.87
N PRO A 165 -0.80 -4.89 -24.71
CA PRO A 165 -1.87 -5.83 -25.06
C PRO A 165 -3.10 -5.63 -24.20
N THR A 166 -4.28 -5.89 -24.79
CA THR A 166 -5.58 -5.89 -24.08
C THR A 166 -5.95 -7.26 -23.51
N LYS A 167 -5.24 -8.31 -23.89
CA LYS A 167 -5.45 -9.64 -23.32
C LYS A 167 -5.03 -9.62 -21.84
N HIS A 168 -5.89 -10.16 -20.98
CA HIS A 168 -5.58 -10.28 -19.56
C HIS A 168 -4.39 -11.20 -19.33
N ASP A 169 -3.52 -10.77 -18.42
CA ASP A 169 -2.38 -11.56 -17.96
C ASP A 169 -2.12 -11.19 -16.48
N LEU A 170 -2.07 -12.17 -15.61
CA LEU A 170 -1.89 -11.96 -14.16
C LEU A 170 -0.48 -11.49 -13.79
N TYR A 171 0.52 -11.82 -14.62
CA TYR A 171 1.93 -11.66 -14.28
C TYR A 171 2.68 -10.76 -15.26
N ARG A 172 1.98 -10.22 -16.25
CA ARG A 172 2.55 -9.32 -17.25
C ARG A 172 1.78 -8.01 -17.35
N ILE A 173 2.50 -6.96 -17.67
CA ILE A 173 1.92 -5.62 -17.83
C ILE A 173 1.06 -5.59 -19.09
N THR A 174 -0.17 -5.13 -18.93
CA THR A 174 -1.16 -4.99 -19.99
C THR A 174 -1.67 -3.55 -20.07
N LYS A 175 -2.49 -3.23 -21.08
CA LYS A 175 -3.21 -1.94 -21.16
C LYS A 175 -3.96 -1.66 -19.85
N TRP A 176 -4.56 -2.68 -19.24
CA TRP A 176 -5.36 -2.53 -18.04
C TRP A 176 -4.52 -2.18 -16.80
N THR A 177 -3.33 -2.77 -16.72
CA THR A 177 -2.34 -2.41 -15.70
C THR A 177 -1.90 -0.95 -15.85
N ALA A 178 -1.72 -0.48 -17.11
CA ALA A 178 -1.33 0.91 -17.38
C ALA A 178 -2.44 1.91 -17.02
N LEU A 179 -3.70 1.61 -17.33
CA LEU A 179 -4.85 2.42 -16.91
C LEU A 179 -4.97 2.48 -15.37
N ALA A 180 -4.78 1.34 -14.70
CA ALA A 180 -4.80 1.27 -13.24
C ALA A 180 -3.68 2.11 -12.62
N LEU A 181 -2.47 2.05 -13.16
CA LEU A 181 -1.36 2.89 -12.71
C LEU A 181 -1.63 4.38 -12.95
N LYS A 182 -2.18 4.75 -14.12
CA LYS A 182 -2.58 6.15 -14.41
C LYS A 182 -3.61 6.64 -13.43
N SER A 183 -4.64 5.82 -13.14
CA SER A 183 -5.65 6.13 -12.12
C SER A 183 -5.00 6.39 -10.76
N ARG A 184 -4.10 5.50 -10.30
CA ARG A 184 -3.41 5.57 -9.01
C ARG A 184 -2.55 6.82 -8.87
N PHE A 185 -1.63 7.08 -9.80
CA PHE A 185 -0.72 8.21 -9.66
C PHE A 185 -1.40 9.58 -9.89
N CYS A 186 -2.42 9.66 -10.76
CA CYS A 186 -3.20 10.87 -10.93
C CYS A 186 -4.09 11.17 -9.71
N LEU A 187 -4.68 10.15 -9.06
CA LEU A 187 -5.38 10.33 -7.79
C LEU A 187 -4.45 10.86 -6.71
N PHE A 188 -3.27 10.23 -6.58
CA PHE A 188 -2.26 10.68 -5.62
C PHE A 188 -1.91 12.14 -5.83
N GLU A 189 -1.53 12.50 -7.06
CA GLU A 189 -1.09 13.85 -7.39
C GLU A 189 -2.18 14.89 -7.17
N GLY A 190 -3.41 14.62 -7.66
CA GLY A 190 -4.52 15.56 -7.50
C GLY A 190 -4.90 15.79 -6.05
N THR A 191 -5.00 14.73 -5.24
CA THR A 191 -5.31 14.87 -3.81
C THR A 191 -4.14 15.48 -3.04
N PHE A 192 -2.90 15.09 -3.34
CA PHE A 192 -1.73 15.67 -2.71
C PHE A 192 -1.68 17.18 -2.93
N ARG A 193 -1.83 17.66 -4.17
CA ARG A 193 -1.88 19.11 -4.46
C ARG A 193 -3.00 19.81 -3.72
N LYS A 194 -4.22 19.24 -3.74
CA LYS A 194 -5.39 19.81 -3.08
C LYS A 194 -5.18 20.03 -1.59
N TYR A 195 -4.74 19.00 -0.88
CA TYR A 195 -4.62 19.05 0.57
C TYR A 195 -3.35 19.73 1.08
N HIS A 196 -2.31 19.80 0.26
CA HIS A 196 -1.06 20.49 0.58
C HIS A 196 -1.00 21.92 0.05
N ASP A 197 -2.11 22.43 -0.54
CA ASP A 197 -2.21 23.77 -1.08
C ASP A 197 -1.12 24.09 -2.12
N ILE A 198 -0.81 23.10 -2.99
CA ILE A 198 0.19 23.25 -4.06
C ILE A 198 -0.50 23.82 -5.29
N ASP A 199 -0.20 25.07 -5.59
CA ASP A 199 -0.66 25.78 -6.79
C ASP A 199 0.51 25.91 -7.77
N LEU A 200 0.42 25.23 -8.91
CA LEU A 200 1.41 25.26 -9.97
C LEU A 200 0.78 25.81 -11.24
N PRO A 201 1.53 26.62 -12.05
CA PRO A 201 0.94 27.44 -13.10
C PRO A 201 0.24 26.69 -14.23
N GLU A 202 0.66 25.43 -14.51
CA GLU A 202 0.26 24.73 -15.73
C GLU A 202 -0.99 23.86 -15.52
N ASN A 203 -1.04 23.08 -14.44
CA ASN A 203 -2.16 22.18 -14.15
C ASN A 203 -2.51 22.21 -12.67
N ASP A 204 -3.77 22.43 -12.35
CA ASP A 204 -4.28 22.38 -11.00
C ASP A 204 -4.57 20.93 -10.55
N TRP A 205 -4.94 20.77 -9.29
CA TRP A 205 -5.30 19.47 -8.72
C TRP A 205 -6.51 18.82 -9.41
N LYS A 206 -7.44 19.60 -9.98
CA LYS A 206 -8.64 19.11 -10.70
C LYS A 206 -8.26 18.41 -11.99
N TYR A 207 -7.24 18.91 -12.68
CA TYR A 207 -6.72 18.28 -13.89
C TYR A 207 -6.32 16.82 -13.62
N TYR A 208 -5.52 16.58 -12.58
CA TYR A 208 -5.07 15.23 -12.23
C TYR A 208 -6.20 14.33 -11.74
N LEU A 209 -7.12 14.85 -10.92
CA LEU A 209 -8.29 14.07 -10.51
C LEU A 209 -9.18 13.71 -11.70
N SER A 210 -9.31 14.60 -12.69
CA SER A 210 -10.07 14.33 -13.91
C SER A 210 -9.40 13.22 -14.75
N LEU A 211 -8.07 13.18 -14.81
CA LEU A 211 -7.33 12.10 -15.47
C LEU A 211 -7.49 10.77 -14.72
N SER A 212 -7.46 10.80 -13.39
CA SER A 212 -7.71 9.61 -12.56
C SER A 212 -9.12 9.05 -12.80
N ALA A 213 -10.14 9.91 -12.76
CA ALA A 213 -11.52 9.50 -13.01
C ALA A 213 -11.69 8.89 -14.41
N LYS A 214 -11.15 9.53 -15.46
CA LYS A 214 -11.23 9.04 -16.84
C LYS A 214 -10.52 7.70 -17.03
N ALA A 215 -9.31 7.53 -16.46
CA ALA A 215 -8.58 6.27 -16.57
C ALA A 215 -9.31 5.14 -15.83
N SER A 216 -9.91 5.43 -14.68
CA SER A 216 -10.73 4.50 -13.93
C SER A 216 -12.01 4.13 -14.69
N GLU A 217 -12.70 5.11 -15.28
CA GLU A 217 -13.91 4.90 -16.07
C GLU A 217 -13.65 4.02 -17.29
N GLU A 218 -12.55 4.29 -18.03
CA GLU A 218 -12.15 3.46 -19.17
C GLU A 218 -11.87 2.02 -18.73
N PHE A 219 -11.17 1.84 -17.60
CA PHE A 219 -10.93 0.52 -17.03
C PHE A 219 -12.24 -0.18 -16.67
N ILE A 220 -13.11 0.47 -15.89
CA ILE A 220 -14.38 -0.09 -15.39
C ILE A 220 -15.29 -0.52 -16.55
N THR A 221 -15.33 0.28 -17.61
CA THR A 221 -16.22 0.07 -18.74
C THR A 221 -15.72 -0.97 -19.73
N ASN A 222 -14.41 -1.02 -19.99
CA ASN A 222 -13.87 -1.72 -21.15
C ASN A 222 -12.96 -2.91 -20.81
N SER A 223 -12.53 -3.06 -19.56
CA SER A 223 -11.54 -4.09 -19.21
C SER A 223 -12.12 -5.49 -19.11
N GLY A 224 -13.39 -5.62 -18.73
CA GLY A 224 -14.00 -6.91 -18.42
C GLY A 224 -13.60 -7.50 -17.07
N TYR A 225 -12.79 -6.80 -16.26
CA TYR A 225 -12.53 -7.17 -14.87
C TYR A 225 -13.75 -6.87 -13.98
N GLY A 226 -13.91 -7.65 -12.90
CA GLY A 226 -14.98 -7.49 -11.93
C GLY A 226 -14.46 -7.72 -10.51
N LEU A 227 -15.34 -8.21 -9.63
CA LEU A 227 -14.98 -8.60 -8.26
C LEU A 227 -15.09 -10.12 -8.11
N TYR A 228 -14.22 -10.69 -7.30
CA TYR A 228 -14.28 -12.09 -6.90
C TYR A 228 -15.39 -12.26 -5.84
N THR A 229 -16.36 -13.11 -6.15
CA THR A 229 -17.57 -13.33 -5.31
C THR A 229 -17.81 -14.81 -4.99
N SER A 230 -16.97 -15.73 -5.47
CA SER A 230 -17.23 -17.17 -5.38
C SER A 230 -17.32 -17.69 -3.94
N GLY A 231 -16.60 -17.09 -2.99
CA GLY A 231 -16.68 -17.43 -1.57
C GLY A 231 -17.90 -16.86 -0.82
N GLY A 232 -18.77 -16.13 -1.52
CA GLY A 232 -19.89 -15.43 -0.89
C GLY A 232 -19.46 -14.34 0.09
N THR A 233 -20.40 -13.87 0.91
CA THR A 233 -20.19 -12.73 1.82
C THR A 233 -19.33 -13.05 3.03
N GLN A 234 -19.15 -14.32 3.37
CA GLN A 234 -18.47 -14.75 4.59
C GLN A 234 -17.00 -15.08 4.39
N THR A 235 -16.58 -15.47 3.19
CA THR A 235 -15.18 -15.88 2.93
C THR A 235 -14.58 -15.24 1.68
N GLY A 236 -15.40 -14.79 0.72
CA GLY A 236 -14.96 -14.35 -0.60
C GLY A 236 -13.94 -13.21 -0.58
N TYR A 237 -13.98 -12.33 0.40
CA TYR A 237 -12.97 -11.30 0.56
C TYR A 237 -11.61 -11.89 0.95
N ARG A 238 -11.56 -12.81 1.94
CA ARG A 238 -10.32 -13.45 2.38
C ARG A 238 -9.78 -14.44 1.34
N ASP A 239 -10.67 -15.23 0.70
CA ASP A 239 -10.29 -16.23 -0.28
C ASP A 239 -9.50 -15.63 -1.46
N LEU A 240 -9.76 -14.36 -1.80
CA LEU A 240 -9.01 -13.60 -2.82
C LEU A 240 -7.50 -13.51 -2.50
N PHE A 241 -7.10 -13.47 -1.23
CA PHE A 241 -5.72 -13.24 -0.78
C PHE A 241 -4.97 -14.51 -0.36
N VAL A 242 -5.63 -15.65 -0.41
CA VAL A 242 -5.05 -16.93 0.03
C VAL A 242 -5.15 -18.03 -1.02
N SER A 243 -5.44 -17.66 -2.26
CA SER A 243 -5.42 -18.56 -3.42
C SER A 243 -3.98 -18.84 -3.84
N GLU A 244 -3.68 -20.07 -4.26
CA GLU A 244 -2.36 -20.41 -4.82
C GLU A 244 -2.10 -19.58 -6.08
N ASP A 245 -3.02 -19.61 -7.05
CA ASP A 245 -3.03 -18.70 -8.20
C ASP A 245 -4.00 -17.55 -7.94
N ALA A 246 -3.60 -16.33 -8.25
CA ALA A 246 -4.43 -15.14 -8.06
C ALA A 246 -5.72 -15.19 -8.91
N GLN A 247 -6.81 -14.63 -8.39
CA GLN A 247 -8.13 -14.66 -9.02
C GLN A 247 -8.24 -13.61 -10.15
N GLN A 248 -8.00 -14.04 -11.40
CA GLN A 248 -7.95 -13.17 -12.59
C GLN A 248 -9.22 -12.34 -12.83
N ILE A 249 -10.36 -12.73 -12.27
CA ILE A 249 -11.59 -11.94 -12.39
C ILE A 249 -11.46 -10.56 -11.72
N GLU A 250 -10.67 -10.45 -10.65
CA GLU A 250 -10.48 -9.21 -9.90
C GLU A 250 -9.02 -8.72 -9.91
N VAL A 251 -8.05 -9.64 -9.89
CA VAL A 251 -6.63 -9.30 -9.83
C VAL A 251 -6.12 -8.96 -11.23
N VAL A 252 -5.63 -7.73 -11.39
CA VAL A 252 -5.12 -7.17 -12.65
C VAL A 252 -3.64 -7.47 -12.83
N LEU A 253 -2.89 -7.45 -11.71
CA LEU A 253 -1.48 -7.80 -11.65
C LEU A 253 -1.18 -8.44 -10.30
N ALA A 254 -0.51 -9.58 -10.31
CA ALA A 254 -0.04 -10.29 -9.13
C ALA A 254 1.46 -10.54 -9.19
N ARG A 255 2.05 -10.77 -8.02
CA ARG A 255 3.37 -11.38 -7.90
C ARG A 255 3.17 -12.89 -7.78
N ASP A 256 3.78 -13.61 -8.71
CA ASP A 256 3.74 -15.07 -8.79
C ASP A 256 4.63 -15.71 -7.72
N TYR A 257 4.06 -16.63 -6.94
CA TYR A 257 4.75 -17.47 -5.99
C TYR A 257 4.40 -18.92 -6.25
N ASN A 258 5.37 -19.82 -6.12
CA ASN A 258 5.19 -21.19 -6.56
C ASN A 258 5.95 -22.20 -5.70
N LYS A 259 5.23 -23.14 -5.10
CA LYS A 259 5.81 -24.21 -4.26
C LYS A 259 6.77 -25.10 -5.04
N GLY A 260 6.41 -25.45 -6.28
CA GLY A 260 7.22 -26.34 -7.12
C GLY A 260 8.55 -25.72 -7.55
N LEU A 261 8.58 -24.39 -7.67
CA LEU A 261 9.78 -23.60 -8.01
C LEU A 261 10.51 -23.08 -6.78
N SER A 262 10.01 -23.36 -5.57
CA SER A 262 10.56 -22.88 -4.29
C SER A 262 10.62 -21.33 -4.23
N VAL A 263 9.63 -20.67 -4.82
CA VAL A 263 9.47 -19.20 -4.74
C VAL A 263 8.45 -18.91 -3.65
N PHE A 264 8.91 -18.40 -2.52
CA PHE A 264 8.12 -18.27 -1.30
C PHE A 264 8.16 -16.84 -0.74
N HIS A 265 7.19 -16.53 0.13
CA HIS A 265 7.11 -15.34 0.96
C HIS A 265 6.71 -15.70 2.40
N ASN A 266 6.41 -14.70 3.24
CA ASN A 266 6.21 -14.88 4.67
C ASN A 266 4.84 -14.43 5.20
N SER A 267 3.79 -14.30 4.38
CA SER A 267 2.53 -13.69 4.82
C SER A 267 1.85 -14.44 5.99
N THR A 268 1.83 -15.79 5.94
CA THR A 268 1.29 -16.60 7.04
C THR A 268 2.18 -16.51 8.28
N PHE A 269 3.50 -16.64 8.10
CA PHE A 269 4.48 -16.51 9.18
C PHE A 269 4.41 -15.15 9.87
N TYR A 270 4.23 -14.06 9.11
CA TYR A 270 4.03 -12.70 9.60
C TYR A 270 2.88 -12.61 10.63
N SER A 271 1.75 -13.24 10.34
CA SER A 271 0.56 -13.17 11.20
C SER A 271 0.58 -14.14 12.39
N LEU A 272 1.31 -15.26 12.28
CA LEU A 272 1.23 -16.36 13.26
C LEU A 272 2.48 -16.51 14.13
N ASN A 273 3.58 -15.82 13.85
CA ASN A 273 4.85 -16.04 14.55
C ASN A 273 5.20 -14.87 15.49
N THR A 274 5.83 -15.20 16.63
CA THR A 274 6.27 -14.22 17.64
C THR A 274 7.48 -13.39 17.21
N SER A 275 8.27 -13.87 16.25
CA SER A 275 9.55 -13.27 15.83
C SER A 275 9.43 -12.30 14.65
N TYR A 276 8.25 -12.15 14.06
CA TYR A 276 8.07 -11.32 12.86
C TYR A 276 7.18 -10.10 13.12
N GLY A 277 7.49 -9.36 14.16
CA GLY A 277 6.88 -8.06 14.47
C GLY A 277 5.59 -8.12 15.29
N ARG A 278 4.96 -9.28 15.48
CA ARG A 278 3.73 -9.45 16.25
C ARG A 278 2.61 -8.49 15.80
N PRO A 279 2.24 -8.44 14.51
CA PRO A 279 1.33 -7.45 13.96
C PRO A 279 -0.03 -7.49 14.66
N GLY A 280 -0.61 -6.32 14.84
CA GLY A 280 -1.96 -6.18 15.37
C GLY A 280 -2.68 -4.99 14.78
N LEU A 281 -3.97 -5.15 14.40
CA LEU A 281 -4.78 -4.02 13.98
C LEU A 281 -4.97 -3.09 15.18
N THR A 282 -5.11 -1.81 14.91
CA THR A 282 -5.44 -0.84 15.95
C THR A 282 -6.95 -0.74 16.14
N ARG A 283 -7.37 -0.34 17.35
CA ARG A 283 -8.78 -0.04 17.63
C ARG A 283 -9.35 0.99 16.66
N LYS A 284 -8.51 1.91 16.18
CA LYS A 284 -8.90 2.94 15.21
C LYS A 284 -9.54 2.33 13.98
N ILE A 285 -8.89 1.34 13.36
CA ILE A 285 -9.46 0.68 12.16
C ILE A 285 -10.62 -0.25 12.55
N VAL A 286 -10.51 -1.01 13.63
CA VAL A 286 -11.57 -1.95 14.05
C VAL A 286 -12.87 -1.21 14.38
N ALA A 287 -12.81 -0.07 15.06
CA ALA A 287 -13.98 0.76 15.35
C ALA A 287 -14.60 1.40 14.08
N SER A 288 -13.82 1.58 13.02
CA SER A 288 -14.31 2.16 11.76
C SER A 288 -15.14 1.19 10.91
N TYR A 289 -15.04 -0.14 11.14
CA TYR A 289 -15.96 -1.10 10.49
C TYR A 289 -17.39 -0.82 10.93
N LEU A 290 -18.32 -0.85 9.98
CA LEU A 290 -19.76 -0.65 10.27
C LEU A 290 -20.37 -1.85 10.98
N MET A 291 -21.58 -1.70 11.48
CA MET A 291 -22.48 -2.82 11.79
C MET A 291 -22.97 -3.48 10.49
N ALA A 292 -23.40 -4.72 10.55
CA ALA A 292 -23.88 -5.47 9.37
C ALA A 292 -25.09 -4.81 8.69
N ASP A 293 -25.88 -4.02 9.43
CA ASP A 293 -27.00 -3.25 8.90
C ASP A 293 -26.59 -1.89 8.30
N GLY A 294 -25.28 -1.59 8.24
CA GLY A 294 -24.72 -0.35 7.72
C GLY A 294 -24.69 0.81 8.70
N THR A 295 -25.18 0.66 9.92
CA THR A 295 -25.06 1.68 10.96
C THR A 295 -23.64 1.77 11.50
N ARG A 296 -23.26 2.89 12.11
CA ARG A 296 -21.95 3.09 12.67
C ARG A 296 -21.81 2.34 14.00
N PHE A 297 -20.75 1.57 14.16
CA PHE A 297 -20.42 0.93 15.42
C PHE A 297 -20.24 1.96 16.55
N THR A 298 -19.62 3.09 16.21
CA THR A 298 -19.31 4.19 17.14
C THR A 298 -20.52 5.01 17.58
N ASP A 299 -21.72 4.76 16.99
CA ASP A 299 -22.98 5.35 17.47
C ASP A 299 -23.64 4.50 18.57
N LYS A 300 -23.11 3.29 18.88
CA LYS A 300 -23.62 2.46 19.97
C LYS A 300 -23.20 3.01 21.33
N ALA A 301 -24.14 3.09 22.25
CA ALA A 301 -23.83 3.46 23.63
C ALA A 301 -22.81 2.49 24.26
N GLY A 302 -21.74 3.01 24.84
CA GLY A 302 -20.70 2.22 25.51
C GLY A 302 -19.74 1.48 24.57
N TRP A 303 -19.70 1.83 23.29
CA TRP A 303 -18.80 1.20 22.33
C TRP A 303 -17.32 1.33 22.74
N GLU A 304 -16.96 2.41 23.42
CA GLU A 304 -15.59 2.69 23.87
C GLU A 304 -15.07 1.61 24.83
N THR A 305 -15.92 1.10 25.70
CA THR A 305 -15.57 0.14 26.75
C THR A 305 -16.11 -1.26 26.47
N MET A 306 -16.52 -1.53 25.23
CA MET A 306 -17.06 -2.83 24.85
C MET A 306 -15.93 -3.86 24.80
N GLU A 307 -16.16 -5.02 25.43
CA GLU A 307 -15.22 -6.13 25.43
C GLU A 307 -15.21 -6.83 24.05
N PHE A 308 -14.11 -7.49 23.73
CA PHE A 308 -13.80 -8.07 22.43
C PHE A 308 -14.94 -8.92 21.83
N ARG A 309 -15.53 -9.81 22.64
CA ARG A 309 -16.59 -10.71 22.18
C ARG A 309 -17.83 -9.94 21.69
N ASP A 310 -18.26 -8.93 22.44
CA ASP A 310 -19.42 -8.12 22.11
C ASP A 310 -19.11 -7.11 21.01
N GLU A 311 -17.87 -6.60 20.98
CA GLU A 311 -17.36 -5.70 19.93
C GLU A 311 -17.41 -6.36 18.55
N CYS A 312 -17.19 -7.68 18.45
CA CYS A 312 -17.18 -8.42 17.19
C CYS A 312 -18.57 -8.81 16.67
N GLN A 313 -19.66 -8.60 17.46
CA GLN A 313 -21.00 -9.04 17.07
C GLN A 313 -21.64 -8.16 16.01
N ASN A 314 -22.25 -8.79 15.01
CA ASN A 314 -23.05 -8.13 13.98
C ASN A 314 -22.30 -6.99 13.24
N ARG A 315 -21.03 -7.19 12.96
CA ARG A 315 -20.17 -6.24 12.24
C ARG A 315 -20.14 -6.53 10.73
N ASP A 316 -19.65 -5.59 9.96
CA ASP A 316 -19.26 -5.80 8.56
C ASP A 316 -18.52 -7.15 8.43
N PRO A 317 -18.98 -8.08 7.58
CA PRO A 317 -18.38 -9.42 7.46
C PRO A 317 -16.89 -9.43 7.11
N ARG A 318 -16.37 -8.33 6.55
CA ARG A 318 -14.94 -8.19 6.29
C ARG A 318 -14.10 -8.10 7.58
N LEU A 319 -14.68 -7.70 8.72
CA LEU A 319 -13.97 -7.72 10.00
C LEU A 319 -13.52 -9.13 10.36
N ALA A 320 -14.43 -10.12 10.30
CA ALA A 320 -14.12 -11.53 10.57
C ALA A 320 -13.23 -12.17 9.50
N GLN A 321 -13.06 -11.52 8.35
CA GLN A 321 -12.13 -11.93 7.29
C GLN A 321 -10.77 -11.22 7.38
N SER A 322 -10.66 -10.23 8.26
CA SER A 322 -9.42 -9.45 8.48
C SER A 322 -8.71 -9.80 9.78
N ILE A 323 -9.45 -10.12 10.84
CA ILE A 323 -8.89 -10.50 12.15
C ILE A 323 -9.52 -11.79 12.67
N ARG A 324 -8.83 -12.45 13.61
CA ARG A 324 -9.45 -13.52 14.41
C ARG A 324 -10.57 -12.92 15.25
N THR A 325 -11.79 -13.36 15.01
CA THR A 325 -12.98 -13.05 15.83
C THR A 325 -13.41 -14.30 16.62
N PRO A 326 -14.27 -14.18 17.63
CA PRO A 326 -14.81 -15.36 18.32
C PRO A 326 -15.36 -16.42 17.35
N GLY A 327 -14.97 -17.67 17.52
CA GLY A 327 -15.31 -18.79 16.66
C GLY A 327 -14.49 -18.90 15.36
N TYR A 328 -13.42 -18.13 15.21
CA TYR A 328 -12.55 -18.23 14.04
C TYR A 328 -11.96 -19.64 13.88
N THR A 329 -12.09 -20.17 12.67
CA THR A 329 -11.35 -21.34 12.23
C THR A 329 -10.51 -20.98 11.00
N ARG A 330 -9.29 -21.51 10.94
CA ARG A 330 -8.47 -21.38 9.73
C ARG A 330 -9.12 -22.15 8.58
N ILE A 331 -8.98 -21.69 7.35
CA ILE A 331 -9.48 -22.40 6.17
C ILE A 331 -8.91 -23.83 6.18
N ASN A 332 -9.75 -24.81 5.90
CA ASN A 332 -9.46 -26.26 5.95
C ASN A 332 -9.07 -26.78 7.34
N SER A 333 -9.50 -26.09 8.42
CA SER A 333 -9.36 -26.55 9.80
C SER A 333 -10.68 -26.46 10.54
N THR A 334 -10.90 -27.37 11.48
CA THR A 334 -12.05 -27.32 12.41
C THR A 334 -11.67 -26.81 13.79
N LYS A 335 -10.38 -26.55 14.01
CA LYS A 335 -9.88 -26.02 15.28
C LYS A 335 -10.28 -24.55 15.41
N VAL A 336 -10.99 -24.22 16.49
CA VAL A 336 -11.24 -22.81 16.87
C VAL A 336 -9.94 -22.22 17.40
N GLU A 337 -9.60 -21.03 16.96
CA GLU A 337 -8.39 -20.31 17.35
C GLU A 337 -8.75 -18.89 17.80
N VAL A 338 -8.32 -18.53 19.01
CA VAL A 338 -8.47 -17.19 19.57
C VAL A 338 -7.28 -16.29 19.19
N PRO A 339 -7.42 -14.95 19.27
CA PRO A 339 -6.28 -14.05 19.17
C PRO A 339 -5.24 -14.35 20.25
N SER A 340 -3.97 -14.43 19.87
CA SER A 340 -2.87 -14.65 20.80
C SER A 340 -2.07 -13.39 21.05
N LEU A 341 -2.07 -12.87 22.27
CA LEU A 341 -1.26 -11.72 22.66
C LEU A 341 0.26 -11.98 22.61
N SER A 342 0.69 -13.25 22.48
CA SER A 342 2.10 -13.55 22.22
C SER A 342 2.51 -13.31 20.77
N THR A 343 1.58 -13.40 19.82
CA THR A 343 1.81 -13.18 18.38
C THR A 343 1.18 -11.90 17.82
N CYS A 344 0.40 -11.18 18.64
CA CYS A 344 -0.30 -9.95 18.28
C CYS A 344 -0.25 -8.96 19.43
N MET A 345 0.22 -7.74 19.17
CA MET A 345 0.43 -6.76 20.24
C MET A 345 -0.86 -6.09 20.72
N THR A 346 -1.89 -6.03 19.90
CA THR A 346 -3.13 -5.29 20.17
C THR A 346 -4.31 -6.17 20.58
N GLY A 347 -4.22 -7.48 20.32
CA GLY A 347 -5.33 -8.43 20.44
C GLY A 347 -6.18 -8.55 19.18
N TYR A 348 -6.10 -7.64 18.22
CA TYR A 348 -6.76 -7.76 16.92
C TYR A 348 -5.82 -8.42 15.90
N GLN A 349 -5.70 -9.75 15.99
CA GLN A 349 -4.72 -10.52 15.20
C GLN A 349 -5.12 -10.64 13.73
N PRO A 350 -4.29 -10.16 12.76
CA PRO A 350 -4.61 -10.18 11.35
C PRO A 350 -4.62 -11.60 10.76
N ILE A 351 -5.57 -11.87 9.85
CA ILE A 351 -5.71 -13.17 9.17
C ILE A 351 -5.89 -13.05 7.65
N LYS A 352 -5.98 -11.85 7.09
CA LYS A 352 -6.31 -11.64 5.68
C LYS A 352 -5.44 -12.47 4.73
N PHE A 353 -4.14 -12.59 5.01
CA PHE A 353 -3.17 -13.35 4.22
C PHE A 353 -2.73 -14.67 4.87
N VAL A 354 -3.48 -15.17 5.85
CA VAL A 354 -3.17 -16.47 6.47
C VAL A 354 -3.67 -17.59 5.58
N ALA A 355 -2.75 -18.31 4.95
CA ALA A 355 -3.03 -19.40 4.02
C ALA A 355 -3.79 -20.57 4.70
N PRO A 356 -4.51 -21.41 3.94
CA PRO A 356 -5.18 -22.60 4.44
C PRO A 356 -4.26 -23.50 5.28
N ALA A 357 -4.83 -24.20 6.27
CA ALA A 357 -4.04 -24.99 7.24
C ALA A 357 -3.25 -26.13 6.58
N ASP A 358 -3.81 -26.70 5.52
CA ASP A 358 -3.21 -27.80 4.76
C ASP A 358 -2.11 -27.37 3.78
N PHE A 359 -1.88 -26.05 3.60
CA PHE A 359 -0.76 -25.55 2.78
C PHE A 359 0.60 -25.74 3.46
N GLY A 360 0.65 -25.86 4.79
CA GLY A 360 1.91 -26.02 5.53
C GLY A 360 2.78 -24.77 5.51
N SER A 361 2.17 -23.59 5.46
CA SER A 361 2.84 -22.27 5.26
C SER A 361 3.23 -21.56 6.57
N ASP A 362 3.20 -22.23 7.72
CA ASP A 362 3.39 -21.59 9.03
C ASP A 362 4.85 -21.22 9.33
N GLY A 363 5.80 -21.87 8.66
CA GLY A 363 7.22 -21.61 8.81
C GLY A 363 7.73 -20.44 7.98
N TYR A 364 8.96 -20.01 8.29
CA TYR A 364 9.65 -18.96 7.54
C TYR A 364 9.90 -19.38 6.08
N ASN A 365 9.59 -18.51 5.13
CA ASN A 365 9.69 -18.77 3.68
C ASN A 365 8.94 -20.04 3.23
N LEU A 366 7.68 -20.20 3.65
CA LEU A 366 6.85 -21.32 3.23
C LEU A 366 5.49 -20.90 2.63
N SER A 367 5.14 -19.61 2.62
CA SER A 367 3.93 -19.15 1.94
C SER A 367 4.16 -19.07 0.43
N TYR A 368 3.19 -19.55 -0.36
CA TYR A 368 3.29 -19.60 -1.83
C TYR A 368 1.98 -19.21 -2.53
N THR A 369 1.09 -18.52 -1.79
CA THR A 369 -0.09 -17.88 -2.37
C THR A 369 0.32 -16.64 -3.15
N ASP A 370 -0.29 -16.38 -4.30
CA ASP A 370 -0.01 -15.19 -5.06
C ASP A 370 -0.40 -13.90 -4.32
N LEU A 371 0.38 -12.85 -4.53
CA LEU A 371 0.13 -11.56 -3.88
C LEU A 371 -0.38 -10.52 -4.90
N PRO A 372 -1.62 -10.02 -4.76
CA PRO A 372 -2.14 -8.96 -5.62
C PRO A 372 -1.32 -7.67 -5.48
N ILE A 373 -0.92 -7.09 -6.63
CA ILE A 373 -0.25 -5.78 -6.72
C ILE A 373 -1.25 -4.70 -7.14
N ILE A 374 -2.13 -5.06 -8.07
CA ILE A 374 -3.22 -4.20 -8.57
C ILE A 374 -4.48 -5.06 -8.71
N ARG A 375 -5.60 -4.57 -8.19
CA ARG A 375 -6.89 -5.23 -8.31
C ARG A 375 -8.03 -4.23 -8.55
N THR A 376 -9.12 -4.71 -9.13
CA THR A 376 -10.28 -3.92 -9.55
C THR A 376 -10.87 -3.04 -8.45
N ALA A 377 -10.90 -3.54 -7.22
CA ALA A 377 -11.46 -2.79 -6.09
C ALA A 377 -10.75 -1.45 -5.86
N GLU A 378 -9.42 -1.38 -6.07
CA GLU A 378 -8.69 -0.11 -6.00
C GLU A 378 -9.18 0.88 -7.05
N ILE A 379 -9.42 0.42 -8.28
CA ILE A 379 -9.85 1.29 -9.38
C ILE A 379 -11.26 1.83 -9.11
N TYR A 380 -12.16 1.01 -8.55
CA TYR A 380 -13.48 1.46 -8.11
C TYR A 380 -13.38 2.57 -7.05
N LEU A 381 -12.51 2.39 -6.06
CA LEU A 381 -12.27 3.36 -5.01
C LEU A 381 -11.60 4.65 -5.53
N ASN A 382 -10.64 4.51 -6.46
CA ASN A 382 -10.00 5.65 -7.10
C ASN A 382 -11.00 6.50 -7.89
N TYR A 383 -11.91 5.86 -8.64
CA TYR A 383 -12.97 6.53 -9.37
C TYR A 383 -13.91 7.32 -8.45
N ALA A 384 -14.43 6.64 -7.43
CA ALA A 384 -15.35 7.25 -6.48
C ALA A 384 -14.71 8.43 -5.74
N GLU A 385 -13.46 8.27 -5.27
CA GLU A 385 -12.74 9.33 -4.57
C GLU A 385 -12.45 10.52 -5.49
N ALA A 386 -11.93 10.28 -6.71
CA ALA A 386 -11.62 11.36 -7.64
C ALA A 386 -12.86 12.19 -7.98
N LYS A 387 -14.01 11.55 -8.25
CA LYS A 387 -15.27 12.26 -8.54
C LYS A 387 -15.83 12.99 -7.31
N ALA A 388 -15.70 12.42 -6.12
CA ALA A 388 -16.11 13.08 -4.88
C ALA A 388 -15.28 14.33 -4.59
N GLU A 389 -13.96 14.24 -4.76
CA GLU A 389 -13.03 15.37 -4.58
C GLU A 389 -13.26 16.47 -5.61
N LEU A 390 -13.65 16.12 -6.85
CA LEU A 390 -14.05 17.07 -7.90
C LEU A 390 -15.43 17.69 -7.67
N GLY A 391 -16.25 17.14 -6.79
CA GLY A 391 -17.64 17.57 -6.60
C GLY A 391 -18.59 17.10 -7.71
N THR A 392 -18.23 16.08 -8.47
CA THR A 392 -19.00 15.53 -9.61
C THR A 392 -19.55 14.12 -9.37
N LEU A 393 -19.36 13.57 -8.16
CA LEU A 393 -19.87 12.26 -7.78
C LEU A 393 -21.40 12.26 -7.78
N THR A 394 -21.99 11.19 -8.29
CA THR A 394 -23.43 10.92 -8.28
C THR A 394 -23.74 9.62 -7.54
N GLN A 395 -25.02 9.37 -7.23
CA GLN A 395 -25.40 8.08 -6.65
C GLN A 395 -25.15 6.92 -7.63
N ASP A 396 -25.34 7.14 -8.93
CA ASP A 396 -25.06 6.14 -9.97
C ASP A 396 -23.57 5.76 -10.00
N ASP A 397 -22.67 6.72 -9.74
CA ASP A 397 -21.22 6.44 -9.61
C ASP A 397 -20.92 5.57 -8.38
N ILE A 398 -21.60 5.82 -7.27
CA ILE A 398 -21.51 4.99 -6.06
C ILE A 398 -22.03 3.58 -6.35
N ASP A 399 -23.14 3.46 -7.07
CA ASP A 399 -23.74 2.17 -7.44
C ASP A 399 -22.83 1.38 -8.40
N LEU A 400 -22.10 2.08 -9.27
CA LEU A 400 -21.11 1.49 -10.16
C LEU A 400 -19.87 0.96 -9.41
N THR A 401 -19.55 1.48 -8.24
CA THR A 401 -18.27 1.30 -7.54
C THR A 401 -18.44 0.77 -6.11
N ILE A 402 -18.72 1.64 -5.15
CA ILE A 402 -18.82 1.31 -3.71
C ILE A 402 -19.88 0.24 -3.45
N LYS A 403 -21.02 0.34 -4.11
CA LYS A 403 -22.09 -0.67 -3.99
C LYS A 403 -21.59 -2.07 -4.31
N LYS A 404 -20.79 -2.24 -5.37
CA LYS A 404 -20.26 -3.56 -5.74
C LYS A 404 -19.35 -4.15 -4.66
N LEU A 405 -18.51 -3.32 -4.03
CA LEU A 405 -17.65 -3.74 -2.92
C LEU A 405 -18.51 -4.16 -1.71
N ARG A 406 -19.53 -3.37 -1.38
CA ARG A 406 -20.47 -3.64 -0.28
C ARG A 406 -21.35 -4.86 -0.56
N ASP A 407 -21.87 -5.01 -1.77
CA ASP A 407 -22.65 -6.19 -2.19
C ASP A 407 -21.85 -7.49 -2.01
N ARG A 408 -20.56 -7.51 -2.41
CA ARG A 408 -19.68 -8.67 -2.18
C ARG A 408 -19.57 -9.02 -0.71
N ALA A 409 -19.52 -8.03 0.17
CA ALA A 409 -19.44 -8.21 1.62
C ALA A 409 -20.83 -8.41 2.29
N GLY A 410 -21.93 -8.31 1.56
CA GLY A 410 -23.27 -8.37 2.13
C GLY A 410 -23.67 -7.13 2.92
N MET A 411 -23.06 -5.98 2.63
CA MET A 411 -23.29 -4.71 3.29
C MET A 411 -24.32 -3.86 2.52
N PRO A 412 -25.14 -3.04 3.23
CA PRO A 412 -26.01 -2.06 2.57
C PRO A 412 -25.23 -1.05 1.74
N ASN A 413 -25.84 -0.57 0.65
CA ASN A 413 -25.24 0.46 -0.19
C ASN A 413 -25.00 1.77 0.57
N LEU A 414 -24.06 2.57 0.09
CA LEU A 414 -23.83 3.93 0.55
C LEU A 414 -24.85 4.88 -0.06
N ASP A 415 -25.63 5.56 0.77
CA ASP A 415 -26.50 6.67 0.38
C ASP A 415 -25.72 7.99 0.53
N MET A 416 -25.43 8.63 -0.61
CA MET A 416 -24.66 9.86 -0.66
C MET A 416 -25.37 11.02 0.04
N ALA A 417 -26.68 11.14 -0.12
CA ALA A 417 -27.44 12.24 0.48
C ALA A 417 -27.47 12.10 2.01
N GLN A 418 -27.70 10.89 2.51
CA GLN A 418 -27.68 10.61 3.95
C GLN A 418 -26.30 10.82 4.55
N ALA A 419 -25.24 10.35 3.89
CA ALA A 419 -23.87 10.52 4.35
C ALA A 419 -23.50 12.01 4.47
N ASN A 420 -23.83 12.83 3.46
CA ASN A 420 -23.57 14.26 3.49
C ASN A 420 -24.44 15.04 4.48
N ALA A 421 -25.69 14.60 4.72
CA ALA A 421 -26.56 15.20 5.73
C ALA A 421 -26.09 14.91 7.16
N ASN A 422 -25.39 13.79 7.37
CA ASN A 422 -24.91 13.36 8.68
C ASN A 422 -23.49 12.80 8.61
N PRO A 423 -22.45 13.66 8.39
CA PRO A 423 -21.06 13.22 8.37
C PRO A 423 -20.68 12.48 9.66
N ASP A 424 -19.90 11.41 9.53
CA ASP A 424 -19.49 10.59 10.67
C ASP A 424 -18.61 11.38 11.65
N PRO A 425 -19.04 11.54 12.94
CA PRO A 425 -18.25 12.23 13.95
C PRO A 425 -16.90 11.56 14.23
N TYR A 426 -16.86 10.22 14.26
CA TYR A 426 -15.64 9.46 14.51
C TYR A 426 -14.60 9.68 13.39
N LEU A 427 -15.05 9.62 12.12
CA LEU A 427 -14.18 9.89 10.97
C LEU A 427 -13.88 11.38 10.76
N SER A 428 -14.62 12.28 11.41
CA SER A 428 -14.35 13.73 11.36
C SER A 428 -13.38 14.20 12.45
N ALA A 429 -13.16 13.39 13.48
CA ALA A 429 -12.36 13.78 14.64
C ALA A 429 -10.86 13.71 14.33
N PRO A 430 -10.04 14.64 14.85
CA PRO A 430 -8.59 14.64 14.65
C PRO A 430 -7.89 13.41 15.22
N GLU A 431 -8.45 12.82 16.28
CA GLU A 431 -7.86 11.67 16.98
C GLU A 431 -8.07 10.35 16.23
N THR A 432 -9.18 10.24 15.50
CA THR A 432 -9.61 8.95 14.94
C THR A 432 -9.83 8.96 13.43
N GLY A 433 -9.96 10.13 12.82
CA GLY A 433 -10.44 10.28 11.46
C GLY A 433 -9.59 11.14 10.54
N TYR A 434 -10.29 11.93 9.73
CA TYR A 434 -9.76 12.74 8.63
C TYR A 434 -10.28 14.19 8.75
N PRO A 435 -9.75 14.98 9.70
CA PRO A 435 -10.25 16.33 9.99
C PRO A 435 -10.10 17.30 8.81
N ASN A 436 -9.19 17.02 7.86
CA ASN A 436 -8.95 17.87 6.70
C ASN A 436 -10.06 17.74 5.63
N VAL A 437 -10.98 16.78 5.75
CA VAL A 437 -12.14 16.68 4.86
C VAL A 437 -13.16 17.75 5.18
N THR A 438 -13.45 18.63 4.22
CA THR A 438 -14.37 19.76 4.35
C THR A 438 -15.32 19.86 3.15
N GLY A 439 -16.25 20.82 3.20
CA GLY A 439 -17.17 21.11 2.09
C GLY A 439 -18.45 20.27 2.08
N SER A 440 -19.25 20.43 1.04
CA SER A 440 -20.59 19.82 0.92
C SER A 440 -20.56 18.30 0.76
N ASN A 441 -19.44 17.74 0.25
CA ASN A 441 -19.25 16.31 0.07
C ASN A 441 -18.50 15.65 1.24
N LYS A 442 -18.37 16.35 2.39
CA LYS A 442 -17.62 15.83 3.55
C LYS A 442 -18.08 14.43 3.94
N GLY A 443 -19.39 14.21 4.08
CA GLY A 443 -19.91 12.93 4.56
C GLY A 443 -19.57 11.77 3.62
N VAL A 444 -19.83 11.93 2.33
CA VAL A 444 -19.55 10.88 1.34
C VAL A 444 -18.04 10.65 1.17
N LEU A 445 -17.21 11.67 1.25
CA LEU A 445 -15.74 11.52 1.22
C LEU A 445 -15.23 10.72 2.42
N LEU A 446 -15.75 10.96 3.62
CA LEU A 446 -15.41 10.19 4.82
C LEU A 446 -15.79 8.73 4.65
N GLU A 447 -16.98 8.43 4.09
CA GLU A 447 -17.42 7.05 3.82
C GLU A 447 -16.57 6.36 2.73
N ILE A 448 -16.16 7.09 1.68
CA ILE A 448 -15.24 6.55 0.66
C ILE A 448 -13.86 6.24 1.28
N ARG A 449 -13.33 7.10 2.15
CA ARG A 449 -12.09 6.85 2.87
C ARG A 449 -12.21 5.67 3.83
N ARG A 450 -13.36 5.50 4.51
CA ARG A 450 -13.68 4.31 5.30
C ARG A 450 -13.62 3.06 4.43
N GLU A 451 -14.39 3.06 3.33
CA GLU A 451 -14.46 1.93 2.42
C GLU A 451 -13.08 1.55 1.88
N ARG A 452 -12.28 2.55 1.47
CA ARG A 452 -10.91 2.37 1.00
C ARG A 452 -10.01 1.77 2.10
N THR A 453 -10.11 2.27 3.31
CA THR A 453 -9.29 1.82 4.44
C THR A 453 -9.58 0.36 4.82
N ILE A 454 -10.87 -0.04 4.79
CA ILE A 454 -11.31 -1.41 5.08
C ILE A 454 -10.96 -2.34 3.92
N GLU A 455 -11.31 -1.95 2.71
CA GLU A 455 -11.17 -2.78 1.52
C GLU A 455 -9.70 -3.07 1.18
N LEU A 456 -8.84 -2.05 1.24
CA LEU A 456 -7.41 -2.15 0.90
C LEU A 456 -6.49 -2.35 2.12
N LEU A 457 -7.05 -2.80 3.26
CA LEU A 457 -6.28 -3.10 4.46
C LEU A 457 -5.16 -4.11 4.15
N GLN A 458 -3.94 -3.85 4.61
CA GLN A 458 -2.75 -4.69 4.37
C GLN A 458 -2.37 -4.85 2.87
N GLU A 459 -2.61 -3.83 2.03
CA GLU A 459 -2.22 -3.88 0.62
C GLU A 459 -1.22 -2.77 0.26
N GLY A 460 -0.55 -2.17 1.26
CA GLY A 460 0.53 -1.19 1.07
C GLY A 460 0.07 0.21 0.65
N HIS A 461 -1.22 0.53 0.76
CA HIS A 461 -1.75 1.84 0.36
C HIS A 461 -1.75 2.89 1.47
N ARG A 462 -1.91 2.47 2.74
CA ARG A 462 -2.27 3.33 3.86
C ARG A 462 -1.35 4.52 4.07
N TYR A 463 -0.03 4.32 4.06
CA TYR A 463 0.93 5.40 4.29
C TYR A 463 0.75 6.56 3.30
N TYR A 464 0.74 6.23 2.01
CA TYR A 464 0.62 7.25 0.97
C TYR A 464 -0.79 7.83 0.84
N ASP A 465 -1.83 7.12 1.29
CA ASP A 465 -3.17 7.70 1.46
C ASP A 465 -3.15 8.80 2.53
N LEU A 466 -2.52 8.56 3.69
CA LEU A 466 -2.39 9.57 4.74
C LEU A 466 -1.51 10.76 4.29
N ILE A 467 -0.43 10.49 3.58
CA ILE A 467 0.45 11.52 3.02
C ILE A 467 -0.30 12.43 2.04
N ARG A 468 -1.00 11.85 1.06
CA ARG A 468 -1.73 12.64 0.06
C ARG A 468 -2.94 13.39 0.61
N TRP A 469 -3.54 12.91 1.69
CA TRP A 469 -4.64 13.59 2.40
C TRP A 469 -4.17 14.60 3.46
N LYS A 470 -2.84 14.73 3.66
CA LYS A 470 -2.23 15.58 4.70
C LYS A 470 -2.68 15.22 6.11
N GLU A 471 -2.79 13.92 6.38
CA GLU A 471 -3.24 13.37 7.66
C GLU A 471 -2.08 12.78 8.49
N GLY A 472 -0.86 13.31 8.32
CA GLY A 472 0.35 12.82 9.03
C GLY A 472 0.26 12.90 10.55
N LYS A 473 -0.52 13.84 11.10
CA LYS A 473 -0.78 13.94 12.55
C LYS A 473 -1.39 12.68 13.16
N THR A 474 -2.01 11.81 12.36
CA THR A 474 -2.52 10.52 12.84
C THR A 474 -1.43 9.66 13.48
N PHE A 475 -0.16 9.83 13.05
CA PHE A 475 0.97 9.08 13.59
C PHE A 475 1.34 9.46 15.03
N THR A 476 0.85 10.59 15.53
CA THR A 476 1.05 11.01 16.93
C THR A 476 -0.06 10.55 17.87
N GLN A 477 -1.12 9.94 17.34
CA GLN A 477 -2.24 9.48 18.13
C GLN A 477 -1.91 8.17 18.86
N PRO A 478 -2.56 7.90 20.02
CA PRO A 478 -2.37 6.64 20.72
C PRO A 478 -2.71 5.42 19.85
N LEU A 479 -1.81 4.45 19.81
CA LEU A 479 -1.97 3.20 19.08
C LEU A 479 -2.59 2.15 20.01
N LEU A 480 -3.92 2.06 20.02
CA LEU A 480 -4.69 1.28 20.98
C LEU A 480 -5.15 -0.07 20.40
N GLY A 481 -5.24 -1.08 21.25
CA GLY A 481 -5.80 -2.40 20.99
C GLY A 481 -7.12 -2.65 21.72
N LEU A 482 -7.34 -3.90 22.14
CA LEU A 482 -8.53 -4.32 22.89
C LEU A 482 -8.73 -3.52 24.16
N TYR A 483 -10.00 -3.32 24.53
CA TYR A 483 -10.35 -2.80 25.85
C TYR A 483 -10.28 -3.92 26.90
N ILE A 484 -9.65 -3.62 28.02
CA ILE A 484 -9.43 -4.48 29.19
C ILE A 484 -10.05 -3.81 30.40
N PRO A 485 -11.19 -4.28 30.93
CA PRO A 485 -11.87 -3.62 32.05
C PRO A 485 -11.14 -3.74 33.39
N SER A 486 -10.34 -4.81 33.60
CA SER A 486 -9.58 -5.06 34.83
C SER A 486 -8.51 -6.12 34.62
N LYS A 487 -7.68 -6.39 35.62
CA LYS A 487 -6.90 -7.61 35.67
C LYS A 487 -7.80 -8.85 35.86
N GLY A 488 -7.34 -10.05 35.48
CA GLY A 488 -8.08 -11.30 35.65
C GLY A 488 -8.09 -12.21 34.43
N GLU A 489 -9.04 -13.12 34.42
CA GLU A 489 -9.23 -14.09 33.32
C GLU A 489 -10.08 -13.50 32.20
N TYR A 490 -9.72 -13.85 30.96
CA TYR A 490 -10.43 -13.49 29.74
C TYR A 490 -10.69 -14.72 28.89
N ASP A 491 -11.94 -14.95 28.59
CA ASP A 491 -12.47 -15.93 27.63
C ASP A 491 -12.84 -15.16 26.37
N LEU A 492 -11.99 -15.23 25.35
CA LEU A 492 -12.07 -14.39 24.15
C LEU A 492 -13.07 -14.93 23.10
N ASP A 493 -13.40 -16.25 23.15
CA ASP A 493 -14.35 -16.85 22.21
C ASP A 493 -15.67 -17.26 22.83
N GLY A 494 -15.78 -17.26 24.16
CA GLY A 494 -16.99 -17.56 24.91
C GLY A 494 -17.25 -19.06 25.11
N ASP A 495 -16.22 -19.89 25.05
CA ASP A 495 -16.33 -21.35 25.25
C ASP A 495 -16.38 -21.77 26.73
N GLY A 496 -16.22 -20.80 27.66
CA GLY A 496 -16.21 -21.00 29.09
C GLY A 496 -14.84 -21.40 29.66
N THR A 497 -13.79 -21.36 28.83
CA THR A 497 -12.41 -21.63 29.22
C THR A 497 -11.58 -20.34 29.09
N PRO A 498 -10.83 -19.91 30.11
CA PRO A 498 -10.03 -18.71 30.00
C PRO A 498 -8.86 -18.91 29.04
N ASP A 499 -8.68 -17.95 28.13
CA ASP A 499 -7.57 -17.90 27.15
C ASP A 499 -6.36 -17.16 27.69
N ILE A 500 -6.59 -16.10 28.46
CA ILE A 500 -5.56 -15.19 28.97
C ILE A 500 -5.86 -14.84 30.42
N TYR A 501 -4.80 -14.74 31.23
CA TYR A 501 -4.83 -14.14 32.55
C TYR A 501 -3.91 -12.93 32.61
N LEU A 502 -4.45 -11.78 32.97
CA LEU A 502 -3.68 -10.55 33.22
C LEU A 502 -3.46 -10.38 34.73
N LYS A 503 -2.20 -10.38 35.13
CA LYS A 503 -1.80 -10.24 36.54
C LYS A 503 -1.06 -8.93 36.82
N THR A 504 -1.02 -8.52 38.07
CA THR A 504 -0.12 -7.48 38.56
C THR A 504 1.22 -8.11 39.02
N LYS A 505 2.24 -7.25 39.15
CA LYS A 505 3.58 -7.68 39.60
C LYS A 505 3.52 -8.41 40.95
N GLY A 506 4.20 -9.55 41.02
CA GLY A 506 4.28 -10.40 42.21
C GLY A 506 3.06 -11.29 42.48
N GLU A 507 2.01 -11.19 41.71
CA GLU A 507 0.84 -12.07 41.78
C GLU A 507 1.15 -13.46 41.26
N THR A 508 0.71 -14.51 41.99
CA THR A 508 0.76 -15.91 41.54
C THR A 508 -0.68 -16.39 41.33
N PRO A 509 -1.22 -16.27 40.12
CA PRO A 509 -2.62 -16.61 39.89
C PRO A 509 -2.86 -18.10 39.90
N SER A 510 -4.05 -18.52 40.39
CA SER A 510 -4.59 -19.85 40.20
C SER A 510 -5.53 -19.83 39.02
N THR A 511 -5.01 -20.13 37.83
CA THR A 511 -5.76 -20.04 36.56
C THR A 511 -5.45 -21.26 35.68
N LYS A 512 -6.37 -21.57 34.76
CA LYS A 512 -6.17 -22.53 33.66
C LYS A 512 -5.83 -21.85 32.33
N ALA A 513 -5.77 -20.51 32.32
CA ALA A 513 -5.44 -19.79 31.10
C ALA A 513 -4.04 -20.20 30.57
N PRO A 514 -3.92 -20.53 29.29
CA PRO A 514 -2.65 -20.97 28.69
C PRO A 514 -1.63 -19.83 28.58
N LEU A 515 -2.08 -18.57 28.62
CA LEU A 515 -1.24 -17.37 28.56
C LEU A 515 -1.44 -16.51 29.80
N ILE A 516 -0.36 -16.28 30.55
CA ILE A 516 -0.33 -15.37 31.71
C ILE A 516 0.59 -14.22 31.36
N MET A 517 0.09 -12.96 31.50
CA MET A 517 0.86 -11.76 31.20
C MET A 517 0.85 -10.81 32.40
N GLU A 518 2.00 -10.21 32.68
CA GLU A 518 2.18 -9.23 33.73
C GLU A 518 1.97 -7.81 33.17
N ILE A 519 1.03 -7.08 33.77
CA ILE A 519 0.75 -5.67 33.42
C ILE A 519 2.00 -4.83 33.75
N ASP A 520 2.31 -3.86 32.87
CA ASP A 520 3.50 -3.01 32.85
C ASP A 520 4.85 -3.71 32.57
N GLN A 521 4.83 -5.02 32.29
CA GLN A 521 5.99 -5.79 31.84
C GLN A 521 5.76 -6.43 30.45
N ASP A 522 4.76 -7.31 30.36
CA ASP A 522 4.44 -8.06 29.12
C ASP A 522 3.40 -7.35 28.27
N ILE A 523 2.51 -6.60 28.93
CA ILE A 523 1.41 -5.83 28.32
C ILE A 523 1.26 -4.48 29.02
N PHE A 524 1.02 -3.42 28.23
CA PHE A 524 0.78 -2.07 28.74
C PHE A 524 -0.68 -1.68 28.48
N LEU A 525 -1.35 -1.15 29.52
CA LEU A 525 -2.72 -0.65 29.44
C LEU A 525 -2.73 0.87 29.54
N SER A 526 -3.68 1.53 28.87
CA SER A 526 -3.75 3.00 28.80
C SER A 526 -3.89 3.66 30.17
N GLU A 527 -4.60 3.02 31.12
CA GLU A 527 -4.94 3.56 32.44
C GLU A 527 -4.33 2.76 33.60
N GLY A 528 -3.17 2.15 33.39
CA GLY A 528 -2.46 1.39 34.39
C GLY A 528 -2.89 -0.06 34.45
N ASP A 529 -3.87 -0.41 35.30
CA ASP A 529 -4.36 -1.80 35.47
C ASP A 529 -5.62 -2.12 34.67
N HIS A 530 -6.12 -1.17 33.88
CA HIS A 530 -7.28 -1.29 32.99
C HIS A 530 -7.14 -0.36 31.77
N GLY A 531 -8.18 -0.30 30.92
CA GLY A 531 -8.21 0.51 29.72
C GLY A 531 -7.79 -0.26 28.49
N TYR A 532 -7.32 0.41 27.47
CA TYR A 532 -6.94 -0.22 26.21
C TYR A 532 -5.53 -0.80 26.25
N ILE A 533 -5.30 -1.91 25.58
CA ILE A 533 -3.94 -2.38 25.29
C ILE A 533 -3.23 -1.24 24.52
N SER A 534 -2.09 -0.80 25.02
CA SER A 534 -1.32 0.34 24.50
C SER A 534 0.16 -0.01 24.37
N PRO A 535 0.55 -0.78 23.31
CA PRO A 535 1.89 -1.34 23.21
C PRO A 535 3.00 -0.29 23.18
N HIS A 536 2.73 0.86 22.59
CA HIS A 536 3.70 1.96 22.44
C HIS A 536 3.47 3.13 23.42
N LYS A 537 2.75 2.89 24.53
CA LYS A 537 2.46 3.94 25.55
C LYS A 537 3.69 4.72 26.00
N LYS A 538 4.86 4.05 26.08
CA LYS A 538 6.12 4.68 26.51
C LYS A 538 6.87 5.42 25.39
N ASN A 539 6.54 5.14 24.15
CA ASN A 539 7.18 5.69 22.96
C ASN A 539 6.10 6.14 21.97
N PRO A 540 5.39 7.25 22.27
CA PRO A 540 4.37 7.78 21.37
C PRO A 540 5.01 8.18 20.03
N GLY A 541 4.22 8.14 18.97
CA GLY A 541 4.65 8.59 17.65
C GLY A 541 4.94 10.09 17.62
N GLU A 542 5.80 10.50 16.69
CA GLU A 542 6.15 11.89 16.42
C GLU A 542 5.99 12.20 14.93
N TRP A 543 5.55 13.41 14.64
CA TRP A 543 5.36 13.88 13.27
C TRP A 543 5.61 15.38 13.17
N ASN A 544 6.42 15.79 12.20
CA ASN A 544 6.66 17.20 11.91
C ASN A 544 5.92 17.59 10.63
N GLU A 545 4.82 18.34 10.77
CA GLU A 545 3.94 18.79 9.69
C GLU A 545 4.67 19.58 8.58
N ALA A 546 5.71 20.32 8.91
CA ALA A 546 6.43 21.14 7.95
C ALA A 546 7.48 20.35 7.14
N ARG A 547 7.79 19.12 7.57
CA ARG A 547 8.94 18.36 7.05
C ARG A 547 8.56 16.98 6.52
N ASP A 548 7.74 16.23 7.27
CA ASP A 548 7.69 14.78 7.19
C ASP A 548 6.85 14.22 6.02
N TYR A 549 6.20 15.08 5.27
CA TYR A 549 5.52 14.71 4.02
C TYR A 549 6.49 14.41 2.86
N TYR A 550 7.76 14.81 2.98
CA TYR A 550 8.82 14.47 2.05
C TYR A 550 9.98 13.78 2.74
N TYR A 551 10.71 12.99 1.98
CA TYR A 551 11.97 12.40 2.43
C TYR A 551 13.13 13.32 2.07
N PRO A 552 14.24 13.29 2.84
CA PRO A 552 15.42 14.09 2.53
C PRO A 552 16.17 13.52 1.33
N ILE A 553 16.85 14.41 0.59
CA ILE A 553 17.84 14.04 -0.40
C ILE A 553 19.14 13.67 0.35
N PRO A 554 19.82 12.55 0.00
CA PRO A 554 21.02 12.11 0.69
C PRO A 554 22.16 13.12 0.59
N THR A 555 23.00 13.20 1.64
CA THR A 555 24.09 14.20 1.72
C THR A 555 25.18 13.98 0.69
N ASP A 556 25.51 12.72 0.37
CA ASP A 556 26.55 12.40 -0.62
C ASP A 556 26.12 12.83 -2.03
N ASP A 557 24.86 12.59 -2.40
CA ASP A 557 24.33 12.98 -3.71
C ASP A 557 24.29 14.51 -3.85
N ARG A 558 23.91 15.24 -2.79
CA ARG A 558 23.96 16.71 -2.78
C ARG A 558 25.39 17.23 -2.90
N SER A 559 26.33 16.64 -2.16
CA SER A 559 27.74 17.02 -2.20
C SER A 559 28.37 16.74 -3.57
N LEU A 560 28.10 15.57 -4.15
CA LEU A 560 28.60 15.20 -5.47
C LEU A 560 28.11 16.13 -6.58
N THR A 561 26.91 16.68 -6.46
CA THR A 561 26.34 17.63 -7.42
C THR A 561 26.72 19.09 -7.13
N GLY A 562 27.54 19.35 -6.12
CA GLY A 562 27.92 20.72 -5.73
C GLY A 562 26.70 21.59 -5.35
N GLY A 563 25.66 20.99 -4.79
CA GLY A 563 24.43 21.66 -4.38
C GLY A 563 23.39 21.85 -5.48
N ALA A 564 23.61 21.35 -6.70
CA ALA A 564 22.58 21.39 -7.75
C ALA A 564 21.29 20.66 -7.30
N LEU A 565 21.43 19.58 -6.52
CA LEU A 565 20.30 18.95 -5.82
C LEU A 565 20.00 19.74 -4.54
N THR A 566 18.93 20.54 -4.55
CA THR A 566 18.45 21.24 -3.35
C THR A 566 17.81 20.28 -2.36
N GLN A 567 17.82 20.61 -1.06
CA GLN A 567 17.17 19.81 -0.02
C GLN A 567 15.66 20.06 0.04
N ASN A 568 14.90 19.09 0.53
CA ASN A 568 13.47 19.27 0.79
C ASN A 568 13.21 20.17 2.00
N PRO A 569 12.08 20.90 2.05
CA PRO A 569 11.74 21.80 3.13
C PRO A 569 11.80 21.13 4.51
N GLY A 570 12.31 21.85 5.50
CA GLY A 570 12.42 21.37 6.89
C GLY A 570 13.56 20.39 7.16
N TRP A 571 14.27 19.93 6.12
CA TRP A 571 15.48 19.10 6.24
C TRP A 571 16.75 19.96 6.17
N ASN A 572 17.59 19.86 7.19
CA ASN A 572 18.87 20.57 7.25
C ASN A 572 20.00 19.55 7.43
N ASP A 573 20.88 19.45 6.44
CA ASP A 573 22.05 18.57 6.41
C ASP A 573 23.37 19.29 6.70
N GLY A 574 23.30 20.59 6.99
CA GLY A 574 24.49 21.41 7.27
C GLY A 574 25.35 21.74 6.05
N LEU A 575 24.87 21.45 4.84
CA LEU A 575 25.57 21.79 3.60
C LEU A 575 25.10 23.16 3.12
N ASP A 576 26.02 24.12 3.15
CA ASP A 576 25.80 25.51 2.73
C ASP A 576 26.25 25.69 1.26
N PHE A 577 25.42 25.27 0.30
CA PHE A 577 25.65 25.49 -1.12
C PHE A 577 24.72 26.56 -1.66
#